data_adc6f2b3fe46784b66f3217fca1db6cb
#
_entry.id   adc6f2b3fe46784b66f3217fca1db6cb
#
_cell.length_a   1.000
_cell.length_b   1.000
_cell.length_c   1.000
_cell.angle_alpha   90.00
_cell.angle_beta   90.00
_cell.angle_gamma   90.00
#
_symmetry.space_group_name_H-M   'P 1'
#
loop_
_entity.id
_entity.type
_entity.pdbx_description
1 polymer ?
#
loop_
_entity_poly.entity_id
_entity_poly.type
_entity_poly.pdbx_seq_one_letter_code
_entity_poly.pdbx_strand_id
1 'polypeptide(L)'
;MRIVLPSLLFAVAACFPAAAQTSRPVPELGTAPIPRQLPTLPTPGQPPAASDEVKDPKTGCGVVMMNAEPNLSISWSGACDFDLAQGKGVLQWFKGGVPTDRYEGEMKDGLYEGQGKLTYPNKARYEGEFKAGERDGKGTYIFPSGARLTAEFREGRPQGHGMYVWPNGNRYIGDFRDNQRTGRGTIMFTDGGRYEGEFVNGKMQGRGVRVWANGSRYEGEWADDKASGWGTKSGGPDGQVFTGMWTNGCFRDNQRWATVGATAASCGFQ
;
A
#
# COMPACT_ATOMS: atom_id res chain seq x y z
N MET A 1 25.21 -8.70 -83.31
CA MET A 1 25.80 -9.22 -82.06
C MET A 1 25.76 -8.07 -81.06
N ARG A 2 24.71 -8.01 -80.26
CA ARG A 2 24.53 -6.95 -79.27
C ARG A 2 24.82 -7.55 -77.89
N ILE A 3 25.82 -7.00 -77.20
CA ILE A 3 26.23 -7.39 -75.85
C ILE A 3 25.37 -6.58 -74.86
N VAL A 4 24.63 -7.31 -74.06
CA VAL A 4 23.83 -6.72 -72.93
C VAL A 4 24.67 -6.85 -71.65
N LEU A 5 25.07 -5.75 -71.12
CA LEU A 5 25.69 -5.69 -69.76
C LEU A 5 24.60 -5.73 -68.67
N PRO A 6 24.79 -6.49 -67.61
CA PRO A 6 23.88 -6.45 -66.48
C PRO A 6 24.17 -5.26 -65.53
N SER A 7 23.13 -4.52 -65.20
CA SER A 7 23.16 -3.43 -64.24
C SER A 7 23.38 -3.96 -62.83
N LEU A 8 24.45 -3.54 -62.14
CA LEU A 8 24.64 -3.73 -60.71
C LEU A 8 23.70 -2.78 -59.95
N LEU A 9 22.72 -3.35 -59.26
CA LEU A 9 21.98 -2.62 -58.22
C LEU A 9 22.85 -2.55 -56.94
N PHE A 10 23.32 -1.34 -56.62
CA PHE A 10 23.84 -1.03 -55.27
C PHE A 10 22.68 -0.96 -54.30
N ALA A 11 22.60 -1.93 -53.41
CA ALA A 11 21.72 -1.84 -52.24
C ALA A 11 22.37 -0.89 -51.23
N VAL A 12 21.83 0.32 -51.10
CA VAL A 12 22.16 1.25 -50.01
C VAL A 12 21.53 0.70 -48.74
N ALA A 13 22.34 0.11 -47.89
CA ALA A 13 21.92 -0.26 -46.54
C ALA A 13 21.70 1.04 -45.75
N ALA A 14 20.44 1.43 -45.56
CA ALA A 14 20.07 2.50 -44.68
C ALA A 14 20.34 2.06 -43.21
N CYS A 15 21.40 2.60 -42.67
CA CYS A 15 21.69 2.47 -41.23
C CYS A 15 20.65 3.30 -40.45
N PHE A 16 19.58 2.63 -40.01
CA PHE A 16 18.65 3.25 -39.07
C PHE A 16 19.36 3.34 -37.69
N PRO A 17 19.45 4.53 -37.08
CA PRO A 17 19.93 4.61 -35.71
C PRO A 17 18.98 3.79 -34.84
N ALA A 18 19.52 2.87 -34.07
CA ALA A 18 18.78 2.17 -33.03
C ALA A 18 18.11 3.21 -32.14
N ALA A 19 16.79 3.30 -32.22
CA ALA A 19 16.01 4.12 -31.31
C ALA A 19 16.36 3.67 -29.89
N ALA A 20 17.00 4.56 -29.15
CA ALA A 20 17.20 4.38 -27.72
C ALA A 20 15.80 4.12 -27.11
N GLN A 21 15.55 2.87 -26.74
CA GLN A 21 14.39 2.55 -25.94
C GLN A 21 14.57 3.28 -24.62
N THR A 22 13.99 4.48 -24.52
CA THR A 22 13.79 5.15 -23.26
C THR A 22 12.99 4.20 -22.38
N SER A 23 13.67 3.51 -21.48
CA SER A 23 13.02 2.76 -20.42
C SER A 23 12.04 3.73 -19.77
N ARG A 24 10.72 3.45 -19.92
CA ARG A 24 9.69 4.19 -19.18
C ARG A 24 10.17 4.26 -17.74
N PRO A 25 10.17 5.44 -17.10
CA PRO A 25 10.53 5.55 -15.71
C PRO A 25 9.65 4.53 -14.98
N VAL A 26 10.30 3.65 -14.21
CA VAL A 26 9.59 2.77 -13.26
C VAL A 26 8.67 3.71 -12.49
N PRO A 27 7.33 3.53 -12.52
CA PRO A 27 6.46 4.40 -11.77
C PRO A 27 7.04 4.40 -10.35
N GLU A 28 7.34 5.60 -9.83
CA GLU A 28 7.80 5.76 -8.47
C GLU A 28 6.93 4.84 -7.64
N LEU A 29 7.58 3.94 -6.90
CA LEU A 29 6.91 3.09 -5.93
C LEU A 29 6.02 4.03 -5.16
N GLY A 30 4.71 4.04 -5.52
CA GLY A 30 3.80 5.00 -4.97
C GLY A 30 3.95 4.96 -3.46
N THR A 31 4.71 5.90 -2.95
CA THR A 31 4.86 6.20 -1.53
C THR A 31 3.57 6.85 -1.03
N ALA A 32 2.42 6.49 -1.62
CA ALA A 32 1.17 6.84 -1.01
C ALA A 32 1.23 6.24 0.39
N PRO A 33 1.47 7.05 1.42
CA PRO A 33 1.50 6.55 2.77
C PRO A 33 0.16 5.85 2.99
N ILE A 34 0.20 4.65 3.57
CA ILE A 34 -1.01 4.11 4.19
C ILE A 34 -1.50 5.25 5.08
N PRO A 35 -2.74 5.75 4.91
CA PRO A 35 -3.20 6.93 5.63
C PRO A 35 -2.82 6.79 7.11
N ARG A 36 -2.11 7.76 7.64
CA ARG A 36 -1.53 7.70 8.99
C ARG A 36 -2.59 7.58 10.08
N GLN A 37 -3.84 7.89 9.76
CA GLN A 37 -4.93 7.85 10.72
C GLN A 37 -6.17 7.29 10.03
N LEU A 38 -6.44 6.06 10.34
CA LEU A 38 -7.80 5.57 10.34
C LEU A 38 -8.50 6.22 11.55
N PRO A 39 -9.78 6.58 11.50
CA PRO A 39 -10.47 7.14 12.64
C PRO A 39 -10.21 6.29 13.89
N THR A 40 -9.68 6.89 14.95
CA THR A 40 -9.48 6.22 16.22
C THR A 40 -10.81 6.16 16.94
N LEU A 41 -11.26 4.95 17.20
CA LEU A 41 -12.32 4.67 18.17
C LEU A 41 -11.73 4.61 19.59
N PRO A 42 -12.56 4.64 20.65
CA PRO A 42 -12.09 4.68 22.04
C PRO A 42 -11.00 3.65 22.37
N THR A 43 -10.08 4.03 23.25
CA THR A 43 -9.04 3.12 23.75
C THR A 43 -9.68 2.08 24.68
N PRO A 44 -9.43 0.78 24.50
CA PRO A 44 -9.98 -0.25 25.36
C PRO A 44 -9.54 -0.08 26.82
N GLY A 45 -10.45 -0.25 27.76
CA GLY A 45 -10.15 -0.43 29.18
C GLY A 45 -10.46 0.74 30.11
N GLN A 46 -10.95 1.88 29.61
CA GLN A 46 -11.47 2.94 30.44
C GLN A 46 -13.01 2.95 30.34
N PRO A 47 -13.77 2.82 31.45
CA PRO A 47 -15.21 2.98 31.38
C PRO A 47 -15.52 4.37 30.81
N PRO A 48 -16.42 4.49 29.83
CA PRO A 48 -16.74 5.77 29.20
C PRO A 48 -17.34 6.71 30.24
N ALA A 49 -17.00 7.98 30.16
CA ALA A 49 -17.72 9.01 30.87
C ALA A 49 -19.15 9.13 30.31
N ALA A 50 -20.16 9.44 31.12
CA ALA A 50 -21.56 9.55 30.66
C ALA A 50 -21.77 10.56 29.53
N SER A 51 -20.80 11.44 29.29
CA SER A 51 -20.77 12.42 28.18
C SER A 51 -20.43 11.82 26.83
N ASP A 52 -19.97 10.56 26.77
CA ASP A 52 -19.50 9.90 25.54
C ASP A 52 -20.55 8.97 24.92
N GLU A 53 -21.76 8.96 25.45
CA GLU A 53 -22.88 8.18 24.93
C GLU A 53 -23.73 9.00 23.95
N VAL A 54 -23.87 8.48 22.71
CA VAL A 54 -24.75 9.07 21.70
C VAL A 54 -25.96 8.16 21.51
N LYS A 55 -27.18 8.66 21.75
CA LYS A 55 -28.42 7.89 21.71
C LYS A 55 -29.19 8.04 20.40
N ASP A 56 -29.78 6.95 19.98
CA ASP A 56 -30.80 6.96 18.92
C ASP A 56 -32.06 7.66 19.48
N PRO A 57 -32.51 8.76 18.87
CA PRO A 57 -33.65 9.52 19.39
C PRO A 57 -34.99 8.77 19.30
N LYS A 58 -35.06 7.68 18.52
CA LYS A 58 -36.29 6.88 18.37
C LYS A 58 -36.37 5.73 19.36
N THR A 59 -35.26 5.08 19.63
CA THR A 59 -35.22 3.84 20.42
C THR A 59 -34.63 4.07 21.83
N GLY A 60 -33.88 5.14 22.02
CA GLY A 60 -33.12 5.40 23.24
C GLY A 60 -31.82 4.58 23.33
N CYS A 61 -31.55 3.66 22.39
CA CYS A 61 -30.32 2.87 22.35
C CYS A 61 -29.11 3.75 22.14
N GLY A 62 -28.12 3.60 23.00
CA GLY A 62 -26.84 4.33 22.96
C GLY A 62 -25.70 3.56 22.32
N VAL A 63 -24.77 4.29 21.78
CA VAL A 63 -23.42 3.82 21.43
C VAL A 63 -22.40 4.63 22.20
N VAL A 64 -21.30 3.98 22.53
CA VAL A 64 -20.22 4.59 23.31
C VAL A 64 -19.15 5.12 22.38
N MET A 65 -18.74 6.38 22.57
CA MET A 65 -17.69 7.03 21.79
C MET A 65 -16.87 7.95 22.69
N MET A 66 -15.55 7.92 22.58
CA MET A 66 -14.70 8.91 23.27
C MET A 66 -14.71 10.24 22.52
N ASN A 67 -14.87 11.35 23.29
CA ASN A 67 -14.88 12.70 22.75
C ASN A 67 -15.94 12.88 21.64
N ALA A 68 -17.20 12.56 21.93
CA ALA A 68 -18.29 12.79 20.99
C ALA A 68 -18.35 14.26 20.57
N GLU A 69 -18.27 14.49 19.25
CA GLU A 69 -18.42 15.84 18.70
C GLU A 69 -19.86 16.34 18.88
N PRO A 70 -20.07 17.65 19.02
CA PRO A 70 -21.42 18.20 19.10
C PRO A 70 -22.21 17.93 17.81
N ASN A 71 -23.55 17.80 17.96
CA ASN A 71 -24.49 17.53 16.86
C ASN A 71 -24.33 16.15 16.18
N LEU A 72 -23.75 15.17 16.87
CA LEU A 72 -23.83 13.78 16.48
C LEU A 72 -25.17 13.18 16.90
N SER A 73 -25.72 12.35 16.04
CA SER A 73 -26.85 11.47 16.32
C SER A 73 -26.69 10.14 15.59
N ILE A 74 -27.44 9.15 16.02
CA ILE A 74 -27.39 7.81 15.45
C ILE A 74 -28.77 7.27 15.12
N SER A 75 -28.79 6.22 14.31
CA SER A 75 -29.90 5.29 14.19
C SER A 75 -29.37 3.87 14.32
N TRP A 76 -29.95 3.09 15.22
CA TRP A 76 -29.60 1.69 15.44
C TRP A 76 -30.79 0.78 15.15
N SER A 77 -30.58 -0.28 14.37
CA SER A 77 -31.63 -1.23 13.96
C SER A 77 -31.66 -2.54 14.75
N GLY A 78 -30.65 -2.79 15.58
CA GLY A 78 -30.52 -4.03 16.35
C GLY A 78 -31.19 -3.95 17.74
N ALA A 79 -30.87 -4.91 18.57
CA ALA A 79 -31.36 -4.98 19.94
C ALA A 79 -30.76 -3.89 20.83
N CYS A 80 -31.42 -3.63 21.95
CA CYS A 80 -31.00 -2.72 23.00
C CYS A 80 -31.05 -3.45 24.34
N ASP A 81 -29.98 -3.36 25.11
CA ASP A 81 -29.94 -3.88 26.47
C ASP A 81 -29.31 -2.84 27.39
N PHE A 82 -29.94 -2.55 28.55
CA PHE A 82 -29.55 -1.46 29.44
C PHE A 82 -29.25 -0.14 28.70
N ASP A 83 -30.12 0.25 27.78
CA ASP A 83 -30.00 1.45 26.93
C ASP A 83 -28.81 1.45 25.97
N LEU A 84 -28.06 0.36 25.83
CA LEU A 84 -26.93 0.24 24.94
C LEU A 84 -27.21 -0.68 23.74
N ALA A 85 -26.63 -0.37 22.60
CA ALA A 85 -26.76 -1.18 21.39
C ALA A 85 -26.13 -2.55 21.57
N GLN A 86 -26.90 -3.61 21.25
CA GLN A 86 -26.49 -5.01 21.43
C GLN A 86 -26.83 -5.85 20.18
N GLY A 87 -26.03 -6.92 19.98
CA GLY A 87 -26.27 -7.91 18.94
C GLY A 87 -26.05 -7.37 17.52
N LYS A 88 -26.63 -8.07 16.54
CA LYS A 88 -26.47 -7.71 15.12
C LYS A 88 -27.42 -6.59 14.71
N GLY A 89 -26.88 -5.65 13.92
CA GLY A 89 -27.67 -4.54 13.42
C GLY A 89 -26.90 -3.63 12.48
N VAL A 90 -27.56 -2.54 12.15
CA VAL A 90 -27.03 -1.46 11.33
C VAL A 90 -27.02 -0.19 12.17
N LEU A 91 -25.86 0.40 12.33
CA LEU A 91 -25.66 1.70 12.93
C LEU A 91 -25.37 2.72 11.83
N GLN A 92 -26.20 3.76 11.74
CA GLN A 92 -25.94 4.91 10.89
C GLN A 92 -25.64 6.12 11.77
N TRP A 93 -24.50 6.73 11.52
CA TRP A 93 -24.10 7.98 12.15
C TRP A 93 -24.58 9.17 11.34
N PHE A 94 -24.92 10.26 12.01
CA PHE A 94 -25.29 11.54 11.41
C PHE A 94 -24.55 12.68 12.11
N LYS A 95 -24.13 13.69 11.34
CA LYS A 95 -23.58 14.95 11.84
C LYS A 95 -24.42 16.09 11.28
N GLY A 96 -25.11 16.83 12.19
CA GLY A 96 -26.05 17.87 11.76
C GLY A 96 -27.18 17.34 10.86
N GLY A 97 -27.61 16.10 11.07
CA GLY A 97 -28.65 15.44 10.25
C GLY A 97 -28.16 14.84 8.92
N VAL A 98 -26.89 15.03 8.57
CA VAL A 98 -26.30 14.44 7.35
C VAL A 98 -25.70 13.07 7.66
N PRO A 99 -26.04 12.00 6.90
CA PRO A 99 -25.45 10.68 7.11
C PRO A 99 -23.93 10.70 6.94
N THR A 100 -23.23 10.03 7.84
CA THR A 100 -21.77 9.86 7.83
C THR A 100 -21.41 8.38 7.84
N ASP A 101 -20.69 7.91 8.86
CA ASP A 101 -20.23 6.53 8.94
C ASP A 101 -21.41 5.56 9.08
N ARG A 102 -21.28 4.39 8.45
CA ARG A 102 -22.26 3.31 8.52
C ARG A 102 -21.57 2.03 8.93
N TYR A 103 -22.02 1.44 10.03
CA TYR A 103 -21.57 0.14 10.50
C TYR A 103 -22.67 -0.91 10.33
N GLU A 104 -22.30 -2.08 9.84
CA GLU A 104 -23.14 -3.27 9.75
C GLU A 104 -22.41 -4.42 10.43
N GLY A 105 -22.90 -4.89 11.57
CA GLY A 105 -22.18 -5.91 12.33
C GLY A 105 -22.77 -6.15 13.72
N GLU A 106 -21.94 -6.70 14.59
CA GLU A 106 -22.29 -6.98 15.97
C GLU A 106 -21.89 -5.81 16.89
N MET A 107 -22.76 -5.51 17.85
CA MET A 107 -22.51 -4.55 18.92
C MET A 107 -22.57 -5.26 20.27
N LYS A 108 -21.74 -4.82 21.19
CA LYS A 108 -21.75 -5.23 22.58
C LYS A 108 -21.50 -4.04 23.47
N ASP A 109 -22.43 -3.82 24.42
CA ASP A 109 -22.34 -2.71 25.37
C ASP A 109 -22.13 -1.35 24.67
N GLY A 110 -22.81 -1.13 23.54
CA GLY A 110 -22.70 0.09 22.73
C GLY A 110 -21.41 0.22 21.91
N LEU A 111 -20.58 -0.82 21.82
CA LEU A 111 -19.30 -0.85 21.09
C LEU A 111 -19.34 -1.83 19.91
N TYR A 112 -18.58 -1.56 18.86
CA TYR A 112 -18.40 -2.54 17.76
C TYR A 112 -17.71 -3.80 18.31
N GLU A 113 -18.24 -4.98 17.94
CA GLU A 113 -17.73 -6.27 18.39
C GLU A 113 -17.85 -7.29 17.27
N GLY A 114 -17.03 -8.37 17.32
CA GLY A 114 -17.12 -9.48 16.38
C GLY A 114 -16.92 -9.07 14.92
N GLN A 115 -17.64 -9.72 14.01
CA GLN A 115 -17.55 -9.44 12.58
C GLN A 115 -18.41 -8.22 12.20
N GLY A 116 -17.81 -7.30 11.44
CA GLY A 116 -18.51 -6.11 11.01
C GLY A 116 -17.93 -5.46 9.77
N LYS A 117 -18.72 -4.54 9.21
CA LYS A 117 -18.37 -3.71 8.06
C LYS A 117 -18.62 -2.25 8.40
N LEU A 118 -17.55 -1.46 8.38
CA LEU A 118 -17.61 -0.02 8.59
C LEU A 118 -17.32 0.72 7.28
N THR A 119 -18.26 1.55 6.85
CA THR A 119 -18.17 2.36 5.63
C THR A 119 -18.10 3.83 6.00
N TYR A 120 -17.11 4.55 5.45
CA TYR A 120 -16.85 5.96 5.70
C TYR A 120 -17.43 6.86 4.58
N PRO A 121 -17.69 8.16 4.83
CA PRO A 121 -18.23 9.08 3.84
C PRO A 121 -17.37 9.21 2.57
N ASN A 122 -16.05 9.07 2.70
CA ASN A 122 -15.10 9.10 1.60
C ASN A 122 -15.05 7.81 0.78
N LYS A 123 -15.99 6.86 1.01
CA LYS A 123 -16.08 5.53 0.39
C LYS A 123 -14.98 4.54 0.80
N ALA A 124 -14.12 4.89 1.75
CA ALA A 124 -13.29 3.89 2.42
C ALA A 124 -14.19 2.91 3.17
N ARG A 125 -13.72 1.68 3.36
CA ARG A 125 -14.43 0.70 4.19
C ARG A 125 -13.48 -0.29 4.84
N TYR A 126 -13.88 -0.78 5.99
CA TYR A 126 -13.25 -1.91 6.67
C TYR A 126 -14.24 -3.05 6.77
N GLU A 127 -13.80 -4.26 6.49
CA GLU A 127 -14.55 -5.49 6.65
C GLU A 127 -13.68 -6.47 7.44
N GLY A 128 -14.11 -6.87 8.64
CA GLY A 128 -13.31 -7.73 9.51
C GLY A 128 -13.75 -7.73 10.96
N GLU A 129 -12.83 -8.13 11.82
CA GLU A 129 -13.06 -8.27 13.24
C GLU A 129 -12.94 -6.94 13.97
N PHE A 130 -13.82 -6.78 14.96
CA PHE A 130 -13.84 -5.67 15.90
C PHE A 130 -13.82 -6.21 17.32
N LYS A 131 -13.22 -5.46 18.22
CA LYS A 131 -13.21 -5.72 19.64
C LYS A 131 -13.23 -4.40 20.41
N ALA A 132 -14.19 -4.28 21.34
CA ALA A 132 -14.33 -3.10 22.18
C ALA A 132 -14.29 -1.77 21.39
N GLY A 133 -14.96 -1.71 20.25
CA GLY A 133 -15.06 -0.53 19.38
C GLY A 133 -13.94 -0.35 18.37
N GLU A 134 -12.85 -1.12 18.45
CA GLU A 134 -11.70 -1.00 17.57
C GLU A 134 -11.60 -2.16 16.56
N ARG A 135 -10.95 -1.90 15.42
CA ARG A 135 -10.55 -2.98 14.51
C ARG A 135 -9.49 -3.82 15.19
N ASP A 136 -9.80 -5.07 15.47
CA ASP A 136 -8.91 -6.02 16.16
C ASP A 136 -9.15 -7.41 15.61
N GLY A 137 -8.10 -8.11 15.19
CA GLY A 137 -8.16 -9.38 14.48
C GLY A 137 -8.01 -9.24 12.98
N LYS A 138 -8.48 -10.22 12.21
CA LYS A 138 -8.32 -10.26 10.75
C LYS A 138 -9.31 -9.33 10.05
N GLY A 139 -8.79 -8.55 9.08
CA GLY A 139 -9.66 -7.66 8.32
C GLY A 139 -9.05 -7.15 7.03
N THR A 140 -9.91 -6.55 6.22
CA THR A 140 -9.54 -5.89 4.98
C THR A 140 -10.01 -4.44 5.01
N TYR A 141 -9.06 -3.53 4.85
CA TYR A 141 -9.35 -2.11 4.66
C TYR A 141 -9.26 -1.76 3.17
N ILE A 142 -10.30 -1.16 2.64
CA ILE A 142 -10.36 -0.71 1.25
C ILE A 142 -10.34 0.82 1.25
N PHE A 143 -9.32 1.37 0.61
CA PHE A 143 -9.07 2.80 0.54
C PHE A 143 -9.96 3.48 -0.51
N PRO A 144 -10.21 4.80 -0.41
CA PRO A 144 -10.96 5.54 -1.44
C PRO A 144 -10.34 5.43 -2.84
N SER A 145 -9.03 5.22 -2.92
CA SER A 145 -8.29 4.99 -4.17
C SER A 145 -8.56 3.64 -4.83
N GLY A 146 -9.25 2.71 -4.13
CA GLY A 146 -9.40 1.32 -4.54
C GLY A 146 -8.27 0.39 -4.07
N ALA A 147 -7.21 0.91 -3.46
CA ALA A 147 -6.20 0.08 -2.81
C ALA A 147 -6.82 -0.78 -1.71
N ARG A 148 -6.20 -1.94 -1.40
CA ARG A 148 -6.68 -2.86 -0.37
C ARG A 148 -5.53 -3.27 0.54
N LEU A 149 -5.79 -3.29 1.85
CA LEU A 149 -4.90 -3.82 2.86
C LEU A 149 -5.61 -4.96 3.60
N THR A 150 -5.12 -6.17 3.48
CA THR A 150 -5.57 -7.33 4.25
C THR A 150 -4.47 -7.70 5.24
N ALA A 151 -4.76 -7.66 6.53
CA ALA A 151 -3.79 -7.90 7.60
C ALA A 151 -4.50 -8.29 8.90
N GLU A 152 -3.72 -8.65 9.91
CA GLU A 152 -4.20 -8.59 11.30
C GLU A 152 -4.15 -7.14 11.78
N PHE A 153 -5.16 -6.73 12.53
CA PHE A 153 -5.28 -5.42 13.15
C PHE A 153 -5.19 -5.57 14.66
N ARG A 154 -4.59 -4.61 15.31
CA ARG A 154 -4.59 -4.46 16.76
C ARG A 154 -4.74 -2.99 17.08
N GLU A 155 -5.68 -2.66 17.97
CA GLU A 155 -5.94 -1.26 18.35
C GLU A 155 -6.07 -0.35 17.11
N GLY A 156 -6.87 -0.80 16.13
CA GLY A 156 -7.13 -0.07 14.90
C GLY A 156 -5.99 -0.02 13.88
N ARG A 157 -4.80 -0.62 14.15
CA ARG A 157 -3.61 -0.56 13.28
C ARG A 157 -3.24 -1.91 12.70
N PRO A 158 -2.82 -2.00 11.43
CA PRO A 158 -2.31 -3.23 10.87
C PRO A 158 -0.98 -3.62 11.52
N GLN A 159 -0.88 -4.89 11.87
CA GLN A 159 0.29 -5.50 12.51
C GLN A 159 0.61 -6.84 11.85
N GLY A 160 1.88 -7.29 12.00
CA GLY A 160 2.31 -8.61 11.53
C GLY A 160 2.23 -8.76 10.02
N HIS A 161 2.01 -9.99 9.57
CA HIS A 161 2.05 -10.33 8.14
C HIS A 161 0.74 -9.96 7.44
N GLY A 162 0.84 -9.37 6.24
CA GLY A 162 -0.31 -8.95 5.48
C GLY A 162 -0.03 -8.72 4.00
N MET A 163 -1.07 -8.34 3.27
CA MET A 163 -1.01 -8.03 1.85
C MET A 163 -1.60 -6.65 1.58
N TYR A 164 -0.85 -5.83 0.84
CA TYR A 164 -1.33 -4.57 0.29
C TYR A 164 -1.38 -4.64 -1.24
N VAL A 165 -2.51 -4.29 -1.81
CA VAL A 165 -2.70 -4.24 -3.27
C VAL A 165 -2.93 -2.78 -3.67
N TRP A 166 -2.05 -2.24 -4.52
CA TRP A 166 -2.21 -0.88 -5.07
C TRP A 166 -3.29 -0.80 -6.14
N PRO A 167 -3.83 0.38 -6.44
CA PRO A 167 -4.83 0.54 -7.49
C PRO A 167 -4.35 0.08 -8.87
N ASN A 168 -3.06 0.16 -9.15
CA ASN A 168 -2.44 -0.31 -10.38
C ASN A 168 -2.21 -1.83 -10.45
N GLY A 169 -2.62 -2.58 -9.39
CA GLY A 169 -2.49 -4.02 -9.31
C GLY A 169 -1.15 -4.55 -8.77
N ASN A 170 -0.18 -3.70 -8.52
CA ASN A 170 1.02 -4.11 -7.78
C ASN A 170 0.62 -4.67 -6.41
N ARG A 171 1.43 -5.58 -5.85
CA ARG A 171 1.14 -6.21 -4.55
C ARG A 171 2.38 -6.20 -3.67
N TYR A 172 2.19 -5.91 -2.40
CA TYR A 172 3.17 -6.18 -1.35
C TYR A 172 2.64 -7.30 -0.47
N ILE A 173 3.50 -8.24 -0.11
CA ILE A 173 3.24 -9.29 0.87
C ILE A 173 4.41 -9.26 1.84
N GLY A 174 4.15 -9.06 3.12
CA GLY A 174 5.19 -8.95 4.14
C GLY A 174 4.66 -8.32 5.42
N ASP A 175 5.57 -7.87 6.26
CA ASP A 175 5.24 -7.41 7.60
C ASP A 175 4.81 -5.94 7.62
N PHE A 176 3.87 -5.65 8.52
CA PHE A 176 3.38 -4.32 8.83
C PHE A 176 3.59 -4.00 10.31
N ARG A 177 3.91 -2.75 10.60
CA ARG A 177 3.90 -2.17 11.93
C ARG A 177 3.55 -0.69 11.82
N ASP A 178 2.67 -0.21 12.69
CA ASP A 178 2.28 1.21 12.77
C ASP A 178 1.93 1.82 11.40
N ASN A 179 1.09 1.12 10.62
CA ASN A 179 0.67 1.49 9.27
C ASN A 179 1.79 1.53 8.21
N GLN A 180 2.94 0.93 8.47
CA GLN A 180 4.07 0.92 7.56
C GLN A 180 4.55 -0.50 7.26
N ARG A 181 5.05 -0.70 6.05
CA ARG A 181 5.79 -1.92 5.68
C ARG A 181 7.10 -1.95 6.45
N THR A 182 7.41 -3.08 7.06
CA THR A 182 8.61 -3.28 7.86
C THR A 182 9.12 -4.71 7.71
N GLY A 183 10.27 -5.03 8.30
CA GLY A 183 10.80 -6.39 8.27
C GLY A 183 11.03 -6.91 6.86
N ARG A 184 10.69 -8.16 6.60
CA ARG A 184 10.85 -8.78 5.28
C ARG A 184 9.56 -8.75 4.49
N GLY A 185 9.70 -8.58 3.17
CA GLY A 185 8.54 -8.60 2.28
C GLY A 185 8.90 -8.69 0.81
N THR A 186 7.87 -8.96 0.02
CA THR A 186 7.96 -9.08 -1.43
C THR A 186 7.02 -8.07 -2.08
N ILE A 187 7.52 -7.28 -3.03
CA ILE A 187 6.67 -6.53 -3.95
C ILE A 187 6.62 -7.28 -5.29
N MET A 188 5.41 -7.52 -5.77
CA MET A 188 5.15 -8.03 -7.12
C MET A 188 4.61 -6.89 -7.97
N PHE A 189 5.23 -6.65 -9.12
CA PHE A 189 4.82 -5.63 -10.08
C PHE A 189 3.97 -6.24 -11.18
N THR A 190 3.05 -5.47 -11.73
CA THR A 190 2.16 -5.92 -12.81
C THR A 190 2.88 -6.18 -14.13
N ASP A 191 4.08 -5.66 -14.29
CA ASP A 191 4.95 -5.94 -15.42
C ASP A 191 5.67 -7.30 -15.33
N GLY A 192 5.47 -8.06 -14.24
CA GLY A 192 6.13 -9.34 -13.94
C GLY A 192 7.43 -9.20 -13.14
N GLY A 193 7.89 -7.99 -12.87
CA GLY A 193 9.03 -7.75 -12.00
C GLY A 193 8.70 -8.04 -10.53
N ARG A 194 9.73 -8.20 -9.69
CA ARG A 194 9.56 -8.35 -8.24
C ARG A 194 10.75 -7.76 -7.48
N TYR A 195 10.48 -7.39 -6.25
CA TYR A 195 11.50 -7.12 -5.21
C TYR A 195 11.24 -8.04 -4.03
N GLU A 196 12.29 -8.60 -3.46
CA GLU A 196 12.27 -9.39 -2.25
C GLU A 196 13.41 -8.93 -1.34
N GLY A 197 13.10 -8.49 -0.12
CA GLY A 197 14.11 -7.94 0.78
C GLY A 197 13.52 -7.30 2.02
N GLU A 198 14.33 -6.47 2.64
CA GLU A 198 14.04 -5.78 3.88
C GLU A 198 13.34 -4.43 3.63
N PHE A 199 12.49 -4.06 4.59
CA PHE A 199 11.75 -2.80 4.60
C PHE A 199 11.87 -2.11 5.96
N VAL A 200 12.08 -0.80 5.94
CA VAL A 200 12.02 0.07 7.11
C VAL A 200 11.22 1.30 6.75
N ASN A 201 10.20 1.63 7.55
CA ASN A 201 9.33 2.80 7.36
C ASN A 201 8.74 2.88 5.95
N GLY A 202 8.34 1.74 5.38
CA GLY A 202 7.72 1.63 4.08
C GLY A 202 8.66 1.63 2.88
N LYS A 203 9.99 1.76 3.08
CA LYS A 203 11.00 1.81 2.03
C LYS A 203 11.85 0.53 1.98
N MET A 204 12.33 0.17 0.80
CA MET A 204 13.34 -0.88 0.63
C MET A 204 14.63 -0.45 1.34
N GLN A 205 15.13 -1.30 2.22
CA GLN A 205 16.29 -1.06 3.07
C GLN A 205 17.07 -2.37 3.27
N GLY A 206 18.31 -2.29 3.74
CA GLY A 206 19.10 -3.47 4.04
C GLY A 206 19.37 -4.34 2.80
N ARG A 207 19.30 -5.65 2.92
CA ARG A 207 19.55 -6.57 1.80
C ARG A 207 18.29 -6.91 1.03
N GLY A 208 18.43 -6.94 -0.30
CA GLY A 208 17.30 -7.31 -1.16
C GLY A 208 17.69 -7.63 -2.59
N VAL A 209 16.75 -8.28 -3.26
CA VAL A 209 16.87 -8.69 -4.65
C VAL A 209 15.73 -8.05 -5.45
N ARG A 210 16.07 -7.31 -6.49
CA ARG A 210 15.14 -6.81 -7.49
C ARG A 210 15.31 -7.58 -8.78
N VAL A 211 14.21 -8.07 -9.37
CA VAL A 211 14.16 -8.63 -10.71
C VAL A 211 13.19 -7.78 -11.53
N TRP A 212 13.61 -7.33 -12.69
CA TRP A 212 12.77 -6.56 -13.63
C TRP A 212 12.11 -7.48 -14.66
N ALA A 213 11.08 -6.99 -15.32
CA ALA A 213 10.36 -7.70 -16.38
C ALA A 213 11.25 -8.15 -17.53
N ASN A 214 12.32 -7.41 -17.84
CA ASN A 214 13.30 -7.74 -18.88
C ASN A 214 14.34 -8.79 -18.46
N GLY A 215 14.19 -9.39 -17.26
CA GLY A 215 15.10 -10.37 -16.69
C GLY A 215 16.35 -9.81 -16.04
N SER A 216 16.58 -8.49 -16.09
CA SER A 216 17.68 -7.90 -15.31
C SER A 216 17.43 -8.06 -13.81
N ARG A 217 18.51 -8.16 -13.05
CA ARG A 217 18.48 -8.44 -11.62
C ARG A 217 19.51 -7.58 -10.89
N TYR A 218 19.12 -7.04 -9.76
CA TYR A 218 20.05 -6.48 -8.78
C TYR A 218 19.94 -7.25 -7.48
N GLU A 219 21.06 -7.60 -6.90
CA GLU A 219 21.19 -8.21 -5.58
C GLU A 219 22.24 -7.44 -4.80
N GLY A 220 21.86 -6.93 -3.64
CA GLY A 220 22.75 -6.11 -2.84
C GLY A 220 22.04 -5.33 -1.75
N GLU A 221 22.72 -4.29 -1.30
CA GLU A 221 22.23 -3.41 -0.27
C GLU A 221 21.37 -2.29 -0.83
N TRP A 222 20.37 -1.89 -0.03
CA TRP A 222 19.38 -0.88 -0.35
C TRP A 222 19.30 0.16 0.75
N ALA A 223 19.12 1.41 0.38
CA ALA A 223 18.76 2.49 1.26
C ALA A 223 17.77 3.42 0.55
N ASP A 224 16.66 3.73 1.22
CA ASP A 224 15.62 4.64 0.71
C ASP A 224 15.16 4.32 -0.73
N ASP A 225 14.83 3.04 -0.98
CA ASP A 225 14.37 2.51 -2.28
C ASP A 225 15.44 2.52 -3.41
N LYS A 226 16.69 2.76 -3.08
CA LYS A 226 17.81 2.83 -4.02
C LYS A 226 18.90 1.83 -3.66
N ALA A 227 19.61 1.32 -4.68
CA ALA A 227 20.82 0.56 -4.44
C ALA A 227 21.87 1.43 -3.70
N SER A 228 22.38 0.96 -2.57
CA SER A 228 23.33 1.70 -1.75
C SER A 228 24.16 0.71 -0.94
N GLY A 229 25.48 0.78 -1.04
CA GLY A 229 26.37 -0.22 -0.49
C GLY A 229 26.83 -1.23 -1.53
N TRP A 230 27.22 -2.42 -1.11
CA TRP A 230 27.74 -3.44 -2.02
C TRP A 230 26.61 -4.19 -2.74
N GLY A 231 26.76 -4.34 -4.06
CA GLY A 231 25.76 -5.07 -4.85
C GLY A 231 26.19 -5.40 -6.27
N THR A 232 25.39 -6.26 -6.90
CA THR A 232 25.57 -6.70 -8.27
C THR A 232 24.31 -6.51 -9.07
N LYS A 233 24.37 -5.74 -10.16
CA LYS A 233 23.36 -5.71 -11.21
C LYS A 233 23.81 -6.60 -12.36
N SER A 234 22.93 -7.49 -12.84
CA SER A 234 23.21 -8.44 -13.91
C SER A 234 22.00 -8.66 -14.80
N GLY A 235 22.17 -9.32 -15.92
CA GLY A 235 21.12 -9.61 -16.87
C GLY A 235 20.67 -8.38 -17.67
N GLY A 236 19.59 -8.54 -18.42
CA GLY A 236 19.16 -7.55 -19.39
C GLY A 236 19.67 -7.87 -20.80
N PRO A 237 19.21 -7.10 -21.82
CA PRO A 237 19.47 -7.41 -23.23
C PRO A 237 20.96 -7.43 -23.63
N ASP A 238 21.77 -6.67 -22.93
CA ASP A 238 23.20 -6.46 -23.18
C ASP A 238 24.11 -7.38 -22.33
N GLY A 239 23.52 -8.19 -21.44
CA GLY A 239 24.24 -9.17 -20.61
C GLY A 239 25.29 -8.58 -19.67
N GLN A 240 25.34 -7.26 -19.50
CA GLN A 240 26.35 -6.60 -18.68
C GLN A 240 26.18 -6.90 -17.18
N VAL A 241 27.32 -7.00 -16.50
CA VAL A 241 27.39 -7.21 -15.04
C VAL A 241 28.15 -6.06 -14.41
N PHE A 242 27.53 -5.45 -13.38
CA PHE A 242 28.06 -4.33 -12.61
C PHE A 242 28.14 -4.74 -11.15
N THR A 243 29.32 -5.04 -10.64
CA THR A 243 29.56 -5.46 -9.25
C THR A 243 30.45 -4.44 -8.55
N GLY A 244 30.03 -3.98 -7.37
CA GLY A 244 30.80 -3.06 -6.55
C GLY A 244 29.95 -2.18 -5.67
N MET A 245 30.49 -1.03 -5.28
CA MET A 245 29.84 -0.05 -4.43
C MET A 245 28.83 0.79 -5.22
N TRP A 246 27.62 0.87 -4.70
CA TRP A 246 26.53 1.68 -5.20
C TRP A 246 26.30 2.86 -4.25
N THR A 247 26.01 4.03 -4.78
CA THR A 247 25.69 5.21 -3.97
C THR A 247 24.44 5.87 -4.51
N ASN A 248 23.40 5.95 -3.68
CA ASN A 248 22.10 6.55 -4.06
C ASN A 248 21.53 6.03 -5.39
N GLY A 249 21.66 4.74 -5.65
CA GLY A 249 21.20 4.09 -6.87
C GLY A 249 22.14 4.20 -8.07
N CYS A 250 23.33 4.76 -7.90
CA CYS A 250 24.30 4.99 -8.95
C CYS A 250 25.52 4.08 -8.78
N PHE A 251 25.94 3.47 -9.88
CA PHE A 251 27.21 2.74 -9.98
C PHE A 251 28.04 3.32 -11.12
N ARG A 252 29.34 3.47 -10.89
CA ARG A 252 30.29 3.83 -11.94
C ARG A 252 31.63 3.12 -11.71
N ASP A 253 32.13 2.50 -12.76
CA ASP A 253 33.53 2.07 -12.86
C ASP A 253 34.13 2.66 -14.15
N ASN A 254 35.38 3.03 -14.16
CA ASN A 254 36.12 3.54 -15.33
C ASN A 254 35.25 4.20 -16.42
N GLN A 255 34.71 3.40 -17.35
CA GLN A 255 33.89 3.86 -18.49
C GLN A 255 32.44 3.37 -18.48
N ARG A 256 32.08 2.49 -17.50
CA ARG A 256 30.73 1.91 -17.41
C ARG A 256 29.96 2.49 -16.25
N TRP A 257 28.67 2.61 -16.44
CA TRP A 257 27.75 3.06 -15.39
C TRP A 257 26.42 2.30 -15.44
N ALA A 258 25.76 2.28 -14.30
CA ALA A 258 24.44 1.69 -14.18
C ALA A 258 23.61 2.41 -13.09
N THR A 259 22.30 2.25 -13.14
CA THR A 259 21.38 2.81 -12.14
C THR A 259 20.43 1.74 -11.60
N VAL A 260 20.05 1.89 -10.33
CA VAL A 260 19.03 1.07 -9.64
C VAL A 260 18.29 1.96 -8.64
N GLY A 261 17.03 2.28 -8.90
CA GLY A 261 16.23 3.22 -8.10
C GLY A 261 16.64 4.68 -8.27
N ALA A 262 17.44 5.00 -9.32
CA ALA A 262 17.87 6.36 -9.67
C ALA A 262 17.82 6.54 -11.17
N THR A 263 17.78 7.80 -11.65
CA THR A 263 17.89 8.13 -13.06
C THR A 263 19.35 8.40 -13.44
N ALA A 264 19.72 8.24 -14.73
CA ALA A 264 21.05 8.60 -15.22
C ALA A 264 21.38 10.06 -14.91
N ALA A 265 20.43 10.97 -15.12
CA ALA A 265 20.60 12.40 -14.83
C ALA A 265 20.85 12.67 -13.34
N SER A 266 20.16 11.98 -12.41
CA SER A 266 20.39 12.14 -10.96
C SER A 266 21.76 11.63 -10.51
N CYS A 267 22.39 10.76 -11.32
CA CYS A 267 23.73 10.23 -11.11
C CYS A 267 24.83 11.07 -11.83
N GLY A 268 24.46 12.13 -12.56
CA GLY A 268 25.40 12.90 -13.37
C GLY A 268 25.94 12.13 -14.58
N PHE A 269 25.18 11.13 -15.06
CA PHE A 269 25.52 10.39 -16.27
C PHE A 269 24.82 11.05 -17.47
N GLN A 270 25.57 11.28 -18.54
CA GLN A 270 25.09 11.83 -19.81
C GLN A 270 24.95 10.75 -20.85
#